data_0fbe5a46357a0290df6c99ae83009d4e
#
_entry.id   0fbe5a46357a0290df6c99ae83009d4e
#
_cell.length_a   1.000
_cell.length_b   1.000
_cell.length_c   1.000
_cell.angle_alpha   90.00
_cell.angle_beta   90.00
_cell.angle_gamma   90.00
#
_symmetry.space_group_name_H-M   'P 1'
#
loop_
_entity.id
_entity.type
_entity.pdbx_description
1 polymer ?
#
loop_
_entity_poly.entity_id
_entity_poly.type
_entity_poly.pdbx_seq_one_letter_code
_entity_poly.pdbx_strand_id
1 'polypeptide(L)'
;MRTAKEFGDIPSYHYYPETGRCLYCGGELERSHPVWSKTIIALEEIAKITNWGYRCVNRATDCPKPDLVYRSVMGDGLALKGYNYGLDVVVFVGQQRFDEHRTVGEIHQALQKQEVPISERRVTDYVADYEVLLKCAQGAKLSGHREAILKNGGIVLAIDGVQPQKGKPTLYIFRDALSGARLHAVSLWHQDTDSLVVEMQVVDRLLQELSIPLLGVVSDSQHAIQLGVAQVWPDVLHQLCHLHFLKAVQKPVYDEDSSLSKELKKGDVASAPLSAR
;
A
#
# COMPACT_ATOMS: atom_id res chain seq x y z
N MET A 1 3.32 15.17 24.00
CA MET A 1 2.54 15.75 22.89
C MET A 1 2.91 17.23 22.84
N ARG A 2 3.61 17.69 21.80
CA ARG A 2 3.91 19.13 21.66
C ARG A 2 2.64 19.88 21.31
N THR A 3 2.34 20.94 22.02
CA THR A 3 1.14 21.77 21.82
C THR A 3 1.43 22.88 20.81
N ALA A 4 0.39 23.48 20.19
CA ALA A 4 0.55 24.60 19.25
C ALA A 4 1.39 25.78 19.82
N LYS A 5 1.49 25.92 21.14
CA LYS A 5 2.34 26.92 21.81
C LYS A 5 3.84 26.73 21.61
N GLU A 6 4.28 25.52 21.18
CA GLU A 6 5.72 25.22 20.98
C GLU A 6 6.22 25.63 19.59
N PHE A 7 5.32 25.94 18.64
CA PHE A 7 5.69 26.26 17.26
C PHE A 7 5.68 27.76 16.93
N GLY A 8 5.38 28.63 17.90
CA GLY A 8 5.30 30.07 17.66
C GLY A 8 4.08 30.47 16.81
N ASP A 9 4.25 31.47 15.95
CA ASP A 9 3.18 31.99 15.08
C ASP A 9 3.11 31.13 13.82
N ILE A 10 2.14 30.18 13.77
CA ILE A 10 1.94 29.27 12.66
C ILE A 10 0.73 29.70 11.82
N PRO A 11 0.73 29.47 10.48
CA PRO A 11 -0.39 29.79 9.62
C PRO A 11 -1.65 28.99 10.01
N SER A 12 -2.82 29.57 9.75
CA SER A 12 -4.11 28.96 10.06
C SER A 12 -4.96 28.88 8.80
N TYR A 13 -5.36 27.65 8.45
CA TYR A 13 -6.18 27.37 7.26
C TYR A 13 -7.53 26.80 7.66
N HIS A 14 -8.56 27.20 6.93
CA HIS A 14 -9.94 26.80 7.15
C HIS A 14 -10.46 26.05 5.92
N TYR A 15 -11.01 24.87 6.16
CA TYR A 15 -11.61 24.01 5.15
C TYR A 15 -13.11 23.99 5.31
N TYR A 16 -13.82 24.00 4.19
CA TYR A 16 -15.26 24.06 4.08
C TYR A 16 -15.75 22.96 3.14
N PRO A 17 -17.01 22.48 3.26
CA PRO A 17 -17.55 21.49 2.34
C PRO A 17 -17.41 21.93 0.89
N GLU A 18 -17.09 21.00 0.01
CA GLU A 18 -16.94 21.22 -1.44
C GLU A 18 -18.28 21.49 -2.12
N THR A 19 -19.41 21.25 -1.43
CA THR A 19 -20.76 21.56 -1.90
C THR A 19 -21.42 22.60 -1.00
N GLY A 20 -22.14 23.54 -1.62
CA GLY A 20 -22.97 24.53 -0.91
C GLY A 20 -24.42 24.07 -0.68
N ARG A 21 -24.80 22.87 -1.19
CA ARG A 21 -26.17 22.37 -1.14
C ARG A 21 -26.26 20.96 -0.55
N CYS A 22 -27.36 20.71 0.13
CA CYS A 22 -27.68 19.40 0.67
C CYS A 22 -27.90 18.38 -0.46
N LEU A 23 -27.24 17.25 -0.39
CA LEU A 23 -27.31 16.17 -1.39
C LEU A 23 -28.67 15.44 -1.39
N TYR A 24 -29.52 15.64 -0.34
CA TYR A 24 -30.77 14.93 -0.17
C TYR A 24 -32.02 15.77 -0.51
N CYS A 25 -32.02 17.05 -0.17
CA CYS A 25 -33.17 17.91 -0.42
C CYS A 25 -32.84 19.15 -1.27
N GLY A 26 -31.57 19.35 -1.68
CA GLY A 26 -31.15 20.51 -2.47
C GLY A 26 -31.10 21.84 -1.71
N GLY A 27 -31.50 21.87 -0.42
CA GLY A 27 -31.44 23.08 0.41
C GLY A 27 -30.03 23.58 0.65
N GLU A 28 -29.90 24.86 0.95
CA GLU A 28 -28.60 25.47 1.25
C GLU A 28 -27.97 24.88 2.52
N LEU A 29 -26.63 24.92 2.59
CA LEU A 29 -25.89 24.53 3.77
C LEU A 29 -25.50 25.78 4.57
N GLU A 30 -25.75 25.78 5.85
CA GLU A 30 -25.31 26.82 6.78
C GLU A 30 -24.19 26.34 7.69
N ARG A 31 -23.27 27.25 8.04
CA ARG A 31 -22.14 26.96 8.93
C ARG A 31 -22.67 26.59 10.32
N SER A 32 -22.13 25.51 10.87
CA SER A 32 -22.50 25.00 12.19
C SER A 32 -21.35 25.18 13.18
N HIS A 33 -20.48 24.20 13.29
CA HIS A 33 -19.36 24.18 14.26
C HIS A 33 -18.13 23.56 13.61
N PRO A 34 -16.93 23.82 14.12
CA PRO A 34 -15.74 23.12 13.64
C PRO A 34 -15.86 21.63 14.01
N VAL A 35 -15.80 20.74 13.00
CA VAL A 35 -15.81 19.29 13.23
C VAL A 35 -14.53 18.88 13.94
N TRP A 36 -13.40 19.47 13.51
CA TRP A 36 -12.13 19.34 14.19
C TRP A 36 -11.22 20.55 13.90
N SER A 37 -10.33 20.82 14.85
CA SER A 37 -9.23 21.76 14.67
C SER A 37 -7.99 21.21 15.34
N LYS A 38 -6.88 21.14 14.61
CA LYS A 38 -5.59 20.63 15.11
C LYS A 38 -4.41 21.26 14.38
N THR A 39 -3.25 21.22 15.02
CA THR A 39 -1.98 21.52 14.34
C THR A 39 -1.54 20.29 13.55
N ILE A 40 -1.25 20.48 12.27
CA ILE A 40 -0.71 19.45 11.37
C ILE A 40 0.73 19.84 11.04
N ILE A 41 1.63 18.86 11.19
CA ILE A 41 3.03 18.93 10.80
C ILE A 41 3.11 18.22 9.45
N ALA A 42 3.24 18.97 8.37
CA ALA A 42 3.43 18.48 7.00
C ALA A 42 4.93 18.52 6.63
N LEU A 43 5.29 18.06 5.44
CA LEU A 43 6.68 18.09 4.96
C LEU A 43 7.18 19.51 4.74
N GLU A 44 6.31 20.41 4.26
CA GLU A 44 6.69 21.77 3.86
C GLU A 44 6.40 22.81 4.94
N GLU A 45 5.35 22.56 5.77
CA GLU A 45 4.95 23.55 6.79
C GLU A 45 4.27 22.92 8.00
N ILE A 46 4.22 23.67 9.07
CA ILE A 46 3.41 23.37 10.25
C ILE A 46 2.29 24.40 10.30
N ALA A 47 1.04 23.93 10.27
CA ALA A 47 -0.12 24.80 10.21
C ALA A 47 -1.24 24.35 11.15
N LYS A 48 -2.04 25.31 11.62
CA LYS A 48 -3.30 25.04 12.31
C LYS A 48 -4.41 24.87 11.29
N ILE A 49 -5.00 23.68 11.23
CA ILE A 49 -6.08 23.35 10.30
C ILE A 49 -7.41 23.27 11.07
N THR A 50 -8.43 23.91 10.53
CA THR A 50 -9.80 23.82 11.03
C THR A 50 -10.73 23.36 9.91
N ASN A 51 -11.38 22.21 10.08
CA ASN A 51 -12.40 21.71 9.15
C ASN A 51 -13.80 22.03 9.71
N TRP A 52 -14.53 22.89 8.99
CA TRP A 52 -15.82 23.39 9.40
C TRP A 52 -16.95 22.47 9.00
N GLY A 53 -17.88 22.23 9.94
CA GLY A 53 -19.11 21.52 9.70
C GLY A 53 -20.23 22.45 9.25
N TYR A 54 -21.01 21.98 8.30
CA TYR A 54 -22.19 22.65 7.77
C TYR A 54 -23.41 21.73 7.88
N ARG A 55 -24.59 22.29 8.05
CA ARG A 55 -25.85 21.56 8.13
C ARG A 55 -26.88 22.15 7.17
N CYS A 56 -27.84 21.32 6.75
CA CYS A 56 -28.90 21.74 5.88
C CYS A 56 -29.84 22.73 6.60
N VAL A 57 -30.18 23.84 5.94
CA VAL A 57 -31.15 24.83 6.48
C VAL A 57 -32.54 24.21 6.66
N ASN A 58 -32.94 23.26 5.79
CA ASN A 58 -34.24 22.59 5.83
C ASN A 58 -34.28 21.42 6.83
N ARG A 59 -33.31 21.30 7.74
CA ARG A 59 -33.22 20.16 8.68
C ARG A 59 -34.43 20.01 9.60
N ALA A 60 -35.10 21.11 9.88
CA ALA A 60 -36.28 21.11 10.77
C ALA A 60 -37.63 20.84 10.05
N THR A 61 -37.62 20.86 8.71
CA THR A 61 -38.86 20.76 7.91
C THR A 61 -38.87 19.55 6.99
N ASP A 62 -38.01 19.53 5.95
CA ASP A 62 -38.15 18.64 4.80
C ASP A 62 -36.86 17.84 4.48
N CYS A 63 -35.79 17.93 5.27
CA CYS A 63 -34.56 17.22 4.98
C CYS A 63 -34.62 15.75 5.44
N PRO A 64 -34.49 14.75 4.54
CA PRO A 64 -34.48 13.33 4.92
C PRO A 64 -33.31 12.93 5.81
N LYS A 65 -32.23 13.76 5.88
CA LYS A 65 -31.04 13.55 6.70
C LYS A 65 -30.70 14.80 7.53
N PRO A 66 -31.51 15.14 8.53
CA PRO A 66 -31.38 16.40 9.29
C PRO A 66 -30.10 16.48 10.11
N ASP A 67 -29.58 15.36 10.58
CA ASP A 67 -28.37 15.28 11.44
C ASP A 67 -27.06 15.21 10.68
N LEU A 68 -27.11 15.13 9.35
CA LEU A 68 -25.90 15.03 8.54
C LEU A 68 -25.09 16.32 8.63
N VAL A 69 -23.81 16.16 8.98
CA VAL A 69 -22.84 17.24 8.98
C VAL A 69 -21.96 17.13 7.75
N TYR A 70 -22.05 18.11 6.88
CA TYR A 70 -21.17 18.26 5.70
C TYR A 70 -19.87 18.90 6.14
N ARG A 71 -18.76 18.40 5.64
CA ARG A 71 -17.43 18.92 5.93
C ARG A 71 -16.50 18.70 4.72
N SER A 72 -15.37 19.36 4.69
CA SER A 72 -14.42 19.20 3.60
C SER A 72 -13.78 17.80 3.60
N VAL A 73 -13.89 17.11 2.47
CA VAL A 73 -13.20 15.86 2.21
C VAL A 73 -11.68 16.12 2.02
N MET A 74 -11.35 17.25 1.37
CA MET A 74 -9.96 17.68 1.23
C MET A 74 -9.32 17.93 2.59
N GLY A 75 -10.04 18.63 3.49
CA GLY A 75 -9.58 18.85 4.86
C GLY A 75 -9.36 17.55 5.63
N ASP A 76 -10.28 16.58 5.52
CA ASP A 76 -10.14 15.26 6.15
C ASP A 76 -8.96 14.45 5.60
N GLY A 77 -8.58 14.67 4.33
CA GLY A 77 -7.45 14.02 3.66
C GLY A 77 -6.07 14.51 4.07
N LEU A 78 -5.97 15.65 4.79
CA LEU A 78 -4.67 16.22 5.16
C LEU A 78 -3.91 15.38 6.19
N ALA A 79 -4.61 14.72 7.09
CA ALA A 79 -4.00 13.86 8.11
C ALA A 79 -5.00 12.82 8.62
N LEU A 80 -4.51 11.64 8.95
CA LEU A 80 -5.31 10.57 9.54
C LEU A 80 -5.96 11.03 10.88
N LYS A 81 -7.11 10.42 11.22
CA LYS A 81 -7.81 10.70 12.47
C LYS A 81 -6.91 10.37 13.67
N GLY A 82 -6.75 11.32 14.58
CA GLY A 82 -5.89 11.16 15.76
C GLY A 82 -4.40 11.43 15.51
N TYR A 83 -4.00 11.78 14.29
CA TYR A 83 -2.62 12.09 13.93
C TYR A 83 -2.41 13.60 13.81
N ASN A 84 -1.22 14.06 14.22
CA ASN A 84 -0.78 15.45 14.09
C ASN A 84 0.18 15.65 12.91
N TYR A 85 0.64 14.57 12.29
CA TYR A 85 1.46 14.65 11.08
C TYR A 85 0.56 14.53 9.86
N GLY A 86 0.91 15.23 8.80
CA GLY A 86 0.25 15.19 7.51
C GLY A 86 0.33 13.80 6.88
N LEU A 87 -0.62 13.50 6.02
CA LEU A 87 -0.61 12.26 5.23
C LEU A 87 0.61 12.22 4.30
N ASP A 88 1.10 13.38 3.85
CA ASP A 88 2.31 13.55 3.07
C ASP A 88 3.56 13.01 3.78
N VAL A 89 3.67 13.23 5.11
CA VAL A 89 4.76 12.67 5.93
C VAL A 89 4.67 11.13 5.97
N VAL A 90 3.47 10.57 6.12
CA VAL A 90 3.26 9.11 6.12
C VAL A 90 3.61 8.51 4.76
N VAL A 91 3.19 9.18 3.67
CA VAL A 91 3.51 8.77 2.28
C VAL A 91 5.00 8.85 2.02
N PHE A 92 5.66 9.94 2.43
CA PHE A 92 7.12 10.08 2.31
C PHE A 92 7.86 8.95 3.02
N VAL A 93 7.49 8.64 4.28
CA VAL A 93 8.09 7.52 5.04
C VAL A 93 7.94 6.20 4.27
N GLY A 94 6.75 5.95 3.74
CA GLY A 94 6.48 4.73 2.97
C GLY A 94 7.30 4.64 1.68
N GLN A 95 7.36 5.70 0.89
CA GLN A 95 8.16 5.76 -0.34
C GLN A 95 9.64 5.57 -0.05
N GLN A 96 10.20 6.27 0.95
CA GLN A 96 11.59 6.10 1.35
C GLN A 96 11.90 4.67 1.80
N ARG A 97 10.95 3.99 2.45
CA ARG A 97 11.13 2.62 2.93
C ARG A 97 11.02 1.58 1.82
N PHE A 98 10.02 1.68 0.95
CA PHE A 98 9.65 0.63 0.01
C PHE A 98 10.19 0.86 -1.40
N ASP A 99 10.29 2.10 -1.85
CA ASP A 99 10.80 2.43 -3.17
C ASP A 99 12.33 2.66 -3.13
N GLU A 100 12.81 3.38 -2.10
CA GLU A 100 14.22 3.73 -1.93
C GLU A 100 14.99 2.75 -1.04
N HIS A 101 14.32 1.77 -0.43
CA HIS A 101 14.89 0.74 0.46
C HIS A 101 15.67 1.28 1.67
N ARG A 102 15.38 2.49 2.14
CA ARG A 102 16.06 3.12 3.27
C ARG A 102 15.68 2.50 4.60
N THR A 103 16.61 2.52 5.53
CA THR A 103 16.39 2.15 6.92
C THR A 103 15.59 3.22 7.67
N VAL A 104 14.95 2.85 8.77
CA VAL A 104 14.22 3.79 9.64
C VAL A 104 15.09 4.96 10.08
N GLY A 105 16.35 4.69 10.46
CA GLY A 105 17.29 5.73 10.85
C GLY A 105 17.62 6.73 9.74
N GLU A 106 17.82 6.25 8.49
CA GLU A 106 18.06 7.12 7.33
C GLU A 106 16.83 7.96 6.98
N ILE A 107 15.62 7.38 7.08
CA ILE A 107 14.36 8.10 6.87
C ILE A 107 14.18 9.19 7.93
N HIS A 108 14.45 8.86 9.20
CA HIS A 108 14.40 9.82 10.29
C HIS A 108 15.36 11.00 10.06
N GLN A 109 16.61 10.72 9.66
CA GLN A 109 17.59 11.77 9.33
C GLN A 109 17.13 12.63 8.14
N ALA A 110 16.49 12.03 7.12
CA ALA A 110 15.96 12.76 5.98
C ALA A 110 14.84 13.74 6.41
N LEU A 111 13.93 13.29 7.28
CA LEU A 111 12.87 14.15 7.84
C LEU A 111 13.42 15.26 8.75
N GLN A 112 14.45 14.96 9.54
CA GLN A 112 15.12 16.00 10.34
C GLN A 112 15.78 17.07 9.48
N LYS A 113 16.39 16.72 8.34
CA LYS A 113 16.94 17.68 7.38
C LYS A 113 15.87 18.58 6.74
N GLN A 114 14.63 18.10 6.66
CA GLN A 114 13.46 18.87 6.23
C GLN A 114 12.77 19.60 7.40
N GLU A 115 13.43 19.67 8.57
CA GLU A 115 12.91 20.34 9.78
C GLU A 115 11.59 19.75 10.31
N VAL A 116 11.24 18.49 9.93
CA VAL A 116 10.08 17.78 10.46
C VAL A 116 10.42 17.20 11.84
N PRO A 117 9.81 17.69 12.93
CA PRO A 117 10.14 17.29 14.30
C PRO A 117 9.50 15.95 14.66
N ILE A 118 10.01 14.85 14.12
CA ILE A 118 9.51 13.49 14.31
C ILE A 118 10.52 12.64 15.08
N SER A 119 10.06 11.64 15.83
CA SER A 119 10.91 10.64 16.47
C SER A 119 11.07 9.40 15.59
N GLU A 120 12.19 8.69 15.74
CA GLU A 120 12.48 7.44 15.03
C GLU A 120 11.39 6.37 15.27
N ARG A 121 10.89 6.28 16.50
CA ARG A 121 9.75 5.39 16.82
C ARG A 121 8.51 5.74 15.99
N ARG A 122 8.21 7.02 15.82
CA ARG A 122 7.06 7.46 15.01
C ARG A 122 7.26 7.14 13.53
N VAL A 123 8.49 7.21 13.02
CA VAL A 123 8.82 6.75 11.67
C VAL A 123 8.52 5.26 11.52
N THR A 124 8.88 4.44 12.51
CA THR A 124 8.54 3.00 12.52
C THR A 124 7.03 2.76 12.49
N ASP A 125 6.26 3.49 13.30
CA ASP A 125 4.79 3.40 13.31
C ASP A 125 4.23 3.76 11.90
N TYR A 126 4.77 4.78 11.25
CA TYR A 126 4.31 5.23 9.93
C TYR A 126 4.67 4.29 8.77
N VAL A 127 5.72 3.50 8.88
CA VAL A 127 5.97 2.40 7.94
C VAL A 127 4.80 1.41 7.96
N ALA A 128 4.35 1.01 9.15
CA ALA A 128 3.21 0.09 9.31
C ALA A 128 1.89 0.73 8.84
N ASP A 129 1.65 2.01 9.17
CA ASP A 129 0.46 2.74 8.73
C ASP A 129 0.42 2.86 7.20
N TYR A 130 1.55 3.11 6.54
CA TYR A 130 1.63 3.16 5.08
C TYR A 130 1.27 1.82 4.43
N GLU A 131 1.70 0.70 5.00
CA GLU A 131 1.30 -0.64 4.53
C GLU A 131 -0.23 -0.82 4.60
N VAL A 132 -0.87 -0.36 5.67
CA VAL A 132 -2.33 -0.39 5.82
C VAL A 132 -3.00 0.49 4.77
N LEU A 133 -2.49 1.71 4.56
CA LEU A 133 -3.01 2.62 3.53
C LEU A 133 -2.88 2.03 2.13
N LEU A 134 -1.76 1.37 1.81
CA LEU A 134 -1.59 0.68 0.54
C LEU A 134 -2.63 -0.44 0.35
N LYS A 135 -2.92 -1.22 1.39
CA LYS A 135 -3.96 -2.25 1.35
C LYS A 135 -5.34 -1.63 1.08
N CYS A 136 -5.69 -0.55 1.77
CA CYS A 136 -6.96 0.17 1.57
C CYS A 136 -7.06 0.81 0.17
N ALA A 137 -5.94 1.27 -0.39
CA ALA A 137 -5.90 1.93 -1.69
C ALA A 137 -5.93 0.93 -2.88
N GLN A 138 -5.83 -0.37 -2.65
CA GLN A 138 -5.78 -1.38 -3.72
C GLN A 138 -7.01 -1.32 -4.64
N GLY A 139 -8.22 -1.17 -4.08
CA GLY A 139 -9.45 -1.06 -4.85
C GLY A 139 -9.52 0.20 -5.74
N ALA A 140 -8.94 1.31 -5.30
CA ALA A 140 -8.94 2.56 -6.06
C ALA A 140 -7.96 2.53 -7.25
N LYS A 141 -6.83 1.79 -7.14
CA LYS A 141 -5.83 1.69 -8.23
C LYS A 141 -6.33 0.92 -9.44
N LEU A 142 -7.24 -0.05 -9.26
CA LEU A 142 -7.76 -0.84 -10.37
C LEU A 142 -8.56 0.02 -11.36
N SER A 143 -9.27 1.05 -10.88
CA SER A 143 -10.00 1.99 -11.74
C SER A 143 -9.09 2.73 -12.71
N GLY A 144 -7.87 3.08 -12.30
CA GLY A 144 -6.87 3.73 -13.17
C GLY A 144 -6.30 2.82 -14.26
N HIS A 145 -6.38 1.49 -14.09
CA HIS A 145 -5.91 0.52 -15.10
C HIS A 145 -7.04 -0.05 -15.96
N ARG A 146 -8.29 0.28 -15.66
CA ARG A 146 -9.46 -0.35 -16.28
C ARG A 146 -9.47 -0.19 -17.79
N GLU A 147 -9.13 0.98 -18.31
CA GLU A 147 -9.08 1.24 -19.75
C GLU A 147 -8.02 0.37 -20.45
N ALA A 148 -6.82 0.27 -19.88
CA ALA A 148 -5.75 -0.61 -20.39
C ALA A 148 -6.15 -2.09 -20.36
N ILE A 149 -6.78 -2.53 -19.26
CA ILE A 149 -7.27 -3.91 -19.12
C ILE A 149 -8.32 -4.23 -20.19
N LEU A 150 -9.30 -3.35 -20.38
CA LEU A 150 -10.35 -3.55 -21.40
C LEU A 150 -9.79 -3.52 -22.81
N LYS A 151 -8.79 -2.67 -23.09
CA LYS A 151 -8.09 -2.65 -24.38
C LYS A 151 -7.37 -3.97 -24.67
N ASN A 152 -6.85 -4.63 -23.65
CA ASN A 152 -6.22 -5.96 -23.75
C ASN A 152 -7.24 -7.11 -23.85
N GLY A 153 -8.55 -6.83 -23.77
CA GLY A 153 -9.62 -7.83 -23.79
C GLY A 153 -9.83 -8.54 -22.45
N GLY A 154 -9.09 -8.20 -21.41
CA GLY A 154 -9.13 -8.81 -20.08
C GLY A 154 -7.78 -8.84 -19.41
N ILE A 155 -7.58 -9.70 -18.43
CA ILE A 155 -6.32 -9.83 -17.69
C ILE A 155 -5.68 -11.22 -17.91
N VAL A 156 -4.34 -11.24 -17.81
CA VAL A 156 -3.56 -12.45 -17.55
C VAL A 156 -3.09 -12.38 -16.10
N LEU A 157 -3.70 -13.17 -15.24
CA LEU A 157 -3.43 -13.14 -13.81
C LEU A 157 -2.07 -13.77 -13.49
N ALA A 158 -1.13 -12.99 -13.02
CA ALA A 158 0.13 -13.48 -12.47
C ALA A 158 0.00 -13.65 -10.95
N ILE A 159 0.35 -14.84 -10.47
CA ILE A 159 0.36 -15.19 -9.03
C ILE A 159 1.81 -15.52 -8.65
N ASP A 160 2.33 -14.80 -7.66
CA ASP A 160 3.71 -14.97 -7.17
C ASP A 160 3.73 -14.91 -5.65
N GLY A 161 4.51 -15.82 -5.03
CA GLY A 161 4.70 -15.89 -3.59
C GLY A 161 6.12 -15.48 -3.18
N VAL A 162 6.24 -14.42 -2.38
CA VAL A 162 7.54 -13.96 -1.84
C VAL A 162 7.58 -14.16 -0.34
N GLN A 163 8.57 -14.94 0.12
CA GLN A 163 8.85 -15.07 1.54
C GLN A 163 10.00 -14.14 1.92
N PRO A 164 9.73 -12.99 2.56
CA PRO A 164 10.75 -11.97 2.82
C PRO A 164 11.83 -12.43 3.80
N GLN A 165 11.47 -13.30 4.75
CA GLN A 165 12.37 -13.86 5.75
C GLN A 165 11.89 -15.25 6.16
N LYS A 166 12.84 -16.16 6.49
CA LYS A 166 12.51 -17.47 7.04
C LYS A 166 11.70 -17.32 8.34
N GLY A 167 10.59 -18.06 8.46
CA GLY A 167 9.70 -18.02 9.62
C GLY A 167 8.75 -16.81 9.64
N LYS A 168 8.62 -16.07 8.55
CA LYS A 168 7.59 -15.03 8.33
C LYS A 168 6.56 -15.54 7.33
N PRO A 169 5.35 -14.95 7.33
CA PRO A 169 4.33 -15.32 6.35
C PRO A 169 4.82 -15.04 4.93
N THR A 170 4.34 -15.82 3.98
CA THR A 170 4.57 -15.59 2.56
C THR A 170 3.59 -14.54 2.04
N LEU A 171 4.11 -13.51 1.39
CA LEU A 171 3.32 -12.52 0.70
C LEU A 171 2.97 -13.04 -0.69
N TYR A 172 1.68 -13.31 -0.95
CA TYR A 172 1.17 -13.63 -2.27
C TYR A 172 0.66 -12.36 -2.95
N ILE A 173 1.05 -12.18 -4.21
CA ILE A 173 0.68 -11.03 -5.03
C ILE A 173 -0.07 -11.54 -6.26
N PHE A 174 -1.26 -10.99 -6.46
CA PHE A 174 -2.13 -11.22 -7.61
C PHE A 174 -2.14 -9.96 -8.46
N ARG A 175 -1.59 -10.02 -9.68
CA ARG A 175 -1.50 -8.87 -10.57
C ARG A 175 -1.85 -9.24 -12.00
N ASP A 176 -2.29 -8.26 -12.77
CA ASP A 176 -2.37 -8.42 -14.22
C ASP A 176 -0.98 -8.31 -14.85
N ALA A 177 -0.56 -9.35 -15.56
CA ALA A 177 0.74 -9.40 -16.23
C ALA A 177 0.84 -8.43 -17.40
N LEU A 178 -0.29 -8.01 -17.99
CA LEU A 178 -0.33 -7.15 -19.17
C LEU A 178 -0.25 -5.66 -18.81
N SER A 179 -1.07 -5.22 -17.84
CA SER A 179 -1.13 -3.81 -17.42
C SER A 179 -0.25 -3.51 -16.19
N GLY A 180 0.21 -4.54 -15.48
CA GLY A 180 0.91 -4.40 -14.21
C GLY A 180 -0.02 -4.07 -13.02
N ALA A 181 -1.33 -3.96 -13.25
CA ALA A 181 -2.30 -3.65 -12.20
C ALA A 181 -2.28 -4.72 -11.11
N ARG A 182 -2.15 -4.30 -9.86
CA ARG A 182 -2.26 -5.20 -8.71
C ARG A 182 -3.73 -5.35 -8.32
N LEU A 183 -4.22 -6.59 -8.33
CA LEU A 183 -5.59 -6.95 -8.00
C LEU A 183 -5.75 -7.23 -6.51
N HIS A 184 -4.82 -8.01 -5.96
CA HIS A 184 -4.87 -8.44 -4.56
C HIS A 184 -3.46 -8.73 -4.05
N ALA A 185 -3.25 -8.61 -2.73
CA ALA A 185 -2.05 -9.06 -2.05
C ALA A 185 -2.40 -9.48 -0.62
N VAL A 186 -1.87 -10.61 -0.20
CA VAL A 186 -2.15 -11.19 1.12
C VAL A 186 -0.91 -11.87 1.69
N SER A 187 -0.74 -11.79 3.02
CA SER A 187 0.32 -12.51 3.73
C SER A 187 -0.28 -13.75 4.39
N LEU A 188 0.17 -14.95 3.98
CA LEU A 188 -0.31 -16.22 4.49
C LEU A 188 0.78 -16.93 5.30
N TRP A 189 0.42 -17.42 6.49
CA TRP A 189 1.28 -18.27 7.31
C TRP A 189 1.37 -19.69 6.76
N HIS A 190 0.28 -20.18 6.20
CA HIS A 190 0.17 -21.50 5.59
C HIS A 190 0.13 -21.35 4.08
N GLN A 191 0.97 -22.13 3.40
CA GLN A 191 1.08 -22.14 1.94
C GLN A 191 0.35 -23.34 1.34
N ASP A 192 -0.77 -23.73 1.97
CA ASP A 192 -1.62 -24.82 1.52
C ASP A 192 -2.61 -24.36 0.45
N THR A 193 -3.16 -25.35 -0.25
CA THR A 193 -4.12 -25.10 -1.34
C THR A 193 -5.38 -24.40 -0.85
N ASP A 194 -5.92 -24.78 0.31
CA ASP A 194 -7.19 -24.26 0.80
C ASP A 194 -7.09 -22.76 1.14
N SER A 195 -5.99 -22.35 1.79
CA SER A 195 -5.72 -20.94 2.06
C SER A 195 -5.61 -20.13 0.77
N LEU A 196 -4.93 -20.66 -0.25
CA LEU A 196 -4.78 -19.96 -1.54
C LEU A 196 -6.09 -19.91 -2.33
N VAL A 197 -6.91 -20.95 -2.29
CA VAL A 197 -8.23 -20.98 -2.94
C VAL A 197 -9.13 -19.88 -2.40
N VAL A 198 -9.15 -19.63 -1.10
CA VAL A 198 -9.91 -18.53 -0.48
C VAL A 198 -9.50 -17.17 -1.10
N GLU A 199 -8.21 -16.93 -1.24
CA GLU A 199 -7.70 -15.67 -1.80
C GLU A 199 -7.93 -15.57 -3.32
N MET A 200 -7.82 -16.67 -4.04
CA MET A 200 -8.17 -16.73 -5.46
C MET A 200 -9.65 -16.43 -5.69
N GLN A 201 -10.54 -16.92 -4.83
CA GLN A 201 -11.97 -16.60 -4.88
C GLN A 201 -12.27 -15.12 -4.59
N VAL A 202 -11.45 -14.45 -3.79
CA VAL A 202 -11.53 -12.98 -3.61
C VAL A 202 -11.24 -12.28 -4.94
N VAL A 203 -10.20 -12.71 -5.64
CA VAL A 203 -9.83 -12.15 -6.95
C VAL A 203 -10.92 -12.46 -7.99
N ASP A 204 -11.45 -13.68 -8.01
CA ASP A 204 -12.50 -14.09 -8.93
C ASP A 204 -13.75 -13.22 -8.77
N ARG A 205 -14.22 -13.02 -7.53
CA ARG A 205 -15.36 -12.13 -7.24
C ARG A 205 -15.10 -10.71 -7.71
N LEU A 206 -13.91 -10.18 -7.47
CA LEU A 206 -13.52 -8.83 -7.93
C LEU A 206 -13.61 -8.71 -9.46
N LEU A 207 -13.13 -9.71 -10.19
CA LEU A 207 -13.20 -9.74 -11.65
C LEU A 207 -14.63 -9.81 -12.16
N GLN A 208 -15.48 -10.62 -11.52
CA GLN A 208 -16.91 -10.74 -11.84
C GLN A 208 -17.65 -9.43 -11.58
N GLU A 209 -17.46 -8.79 -10.43
CA GLU A 209 -18.06 -7.48 -10.07
C GLU A 209 -17.68 -6.38 -11.07
N LEU A 210 -16.45 -6.41 -11.57
CA LEU A 210 -15.94 -5.42 -12.54
C LEU A 210 -16.24 -5.83 -13.99
N SER A 211 -16.81 -7.01 -14.23
CA SER A 211 -17.04 -7.58 -15.55
C SER A 211 -15.76 -7.64 -16.40
N ILE A 212 -14.64 -8.06 -15.79
CA ILE A 212 -13.33 -8.18 -16.43
C ILE A 212 -13.06 -9.64 -16.76
N PRO A 213 -12.85 -10.04 -18.05
CA PRO A 213 -12.51 -11.39 -18.42
C PRO A 213 -11.13 -11.83 -17.90
N LEU A 214 -11.04 -13.08 -17.39
CA LEU A 214 -9.79 -13.75 -17.10
C LEU A 214 -9.33 -14.53 -18.33
N LEU A 215 -8.24 -14.09 -18.98
CA LEU A 215 -7.72 -14.67 -20.21
C LEU A 215 -6.80 -15.86 -19.95
N GLY A 216 -6.10 -15.85 -18.81
CA GLY A 216 -5.16 -16.89 -18.42
C GLY A 216 -4.56 -16.63 -17.06
N VAL A 217 -3.86 -17.62 -16.52
CA VAL A 217 -3.12 -17.53 -15.26
C VAL A 217 -1.66 -17.88 -15.51
N VAL A 218 -0.75 -17.13 -14.91
CA VAL A 218 0.71 -17.40 -14.88
C VAL A 218 1.16 -17.50 -13.44
N SER A 219 1.82 -18.60 -13.05
CA SER A 219 2.37 -18.72 -11.70
C SER A 219 3.72 -19.45 -11.70
N ASP A 220 4.37 -19.47 -10.53
CA ASP A 220 5.48 -20.38 -10.30
C ASP A 220 5.01 -21.87 -10.30
N SER A 221 5.95 -22.79 -10.09
CA SER A 221 5.67 -24.22 -10.03
C SER A 221 5.18 -24.70 -8.66
N GLN A 222 4.79 -23.81 -7.74
CA GLN A 222 4.28 -24.21 -6.43
C GLN A 222 3.00 -25.04 -6.57
N HIS A 223 3.04 -26.28 -6.08
CA HIS A 223 1.95 -27.24 -6.28
C HIS A 223 0.61 -26.76 -5.74
N ALA A 224 0.62 -26.08 -4.57
CA ALA A 224 -0.58 -25.50 -3.97
C ALA A 224 -1.25 -24.44 -4.87
N ILE A 225 -0.47 -23.62 -5.59
CA ILE A 225 -1.01 -22.64 -6.54
C ILE A 225 -1.64 -23.38 -7.73
N GLN A 226 -0.96 -24.41 -8.27
CA GLN A 226 -1.47 -25.17 -9.42
C GLN A 226 -2.82 -25.83 -9.10
N LEU A 227 -2.93 -26.47 -7.94
CA LEU A 227 -4.19 -27.08 -7.49
C LEU A 227 -5.27 -26.03 -7.24
N GLY A 228 -4.93 -24.90 -6.63
CA GLY A 228 -5.87 -23.80 -6.40
C GLY A 228 -6.41 -23.22 -7.70
N VAL A 229 -5.55 -22.97 -8.68
CA VAL A 229 -5.95 -22.49 -10.02
C VAL A 229 -6.90 -23.48 -10.69
N ALA A 230 -6.56 -24.76 -10.69
CA ALA A 230 -7.41 -25.82 -11.28
C ALA A 230 -8.77 -25.93 -10.59
N GLN A 231 -8.85 -25.63 -9.28
CA GLN A 231 -10.09 -25.66 -8.52
C GLN A 231 -10.97 -24.42 -8.75
N VAL A 232 -10.38 -23.22 -8.82
CA VAL A 232 -11.14 -21.96 -8.93
C VAL A 232 -11.45 -21.64 -10.39
N TRP A 233 -10.54 -21.93 -11.32
CA TRP A 233 -10.63 -21.60 -12.74
C TRP A 233 -10.30 -22.81 -13.63
N PRO A 234 -11.09 -23.90 -13.60
CA PRO A 234 -10.77 -25.16 -14.29
C PRO A 234 -10.66 -25.01 -15.81
N ASP A 235 -11.37 -24.06 -16.41
CA ASP A 235 -11.41 -23.84 -17.86
C ASP A 235 -10.43 -22.77 -18.35
N VAL A 236 -9.64 -22.17 -17.43
CA VAL A 236 -8.70 -21.11 -17.78
C VAL A 236 -7.31 -21.68 -18.02
N LEU A 237 -6.65 -21.24 -19.09
CA LEU A 237 -5.26 -21.61 -19.39
C LEU A 237 -4.33 -21.22 -18.25
N HIS A 238 -3.60 -22.19 -17.71
CA HIS A 238 -2.58 -21.98 -16.68
C HIS A 238 -1.19 -22.26 -17.25
N GLN A 239 -0.37 -21.22 -17.32
CA GLN A 239 1.01 -21.28 -17.78
C GLN A 239 1.97 -21.16 -16.59
N LEU A 240 2.96 -22.04 -16.51
CA LEU A 240 4.04 -21.90 -15.54
C LEU A 240 5.01 -20.77 -15.96
N CYS A 241 5.47 -20.00 -14.98
CA CYS A 241 6.35 -18.87 -15.21
C CYS A 241 7.72 -19.33 -15.74
N HIS A 242 8.06 -18.91 -16.95
CA HIS A 242 9.33 -19.25 -17.60
C HIS A 242 10.55 -18.74 -16.78
N LEU A 243 10.45 -17.59 -16.13
CA LEU A 243 11.53 -17.05 -15.31
C LEU A 243 11.84 -17.97 -14.13
N HIS A 244 10.84 -18.50 -13.43
CA HIS A 244 11.03 -19.45 -12.33
C HIS A 244 11.60 -20.78 -12.84
N PHE A 245 11.14 -21.24 -14.00
CA PHE A 245 11.70 -22.43 -14.65
C PHE A 245 13.20 -22.23 -14.97
N LEU A 246 13.58 -21.14 -15.62
CA LEU A 246 14.96 -20.84 -15.96
C LEU A 246 15.85 -20.71 -14.70
N LYS A 247 15.36 -20.05 -13.65
CA LYS A 247 16.05 -19.96 -12.37
C LYS A 247 16.28 -21.35 -11.75
N ALA A 248 15.28 -22.24 -11.82
CA ALA A 248 15.39 -23.60 -11.31
C ALA A 248 16.42 -24.42 -12.08
N VAL A 249 16.46 -24.29 -13.41
CA VAL A 249 17.47 -24.97 -14.27
C VAL A 249 18.88 -24.42 -14.04
N GLN A 250 19.03 -23.12 -13.81
CA GLN A 250 20.33 -22.52 -13.56
C GLN A 250 20.86 -22.74 -12.14
N LYS A 251 19.99 -23.05 -11.18
CA LYS A 251 20.35 -23.17 -9.77
C LYS A 251 21.48 -24.15 -9.50
N PRO A 252 21.51 -25.39 -10.03
CA PRO A 252 22.61 -26.31 -9.80
C PRO A 252 23.98 -25.77 -10.25
N VAL A 253 24.01 -25.09 -11.40
CA VAL A 253 25.24 -24.46 -11.93
C VAL A 253 25.70 -23.32 -11.02
N TYR A 254 24.77 -22.48 -10.57
CA TYR A 254 25.07 -21.39 -9.63
C TYR A 254 25.57 -21.90 -8.27
N ASP A 255 24.94 -22.98 -7.74
CA ASP A 255 25.35 -23.57 -6.46
C ASP A 255 26.77 -24.17 -6.54
N GLU A 256 27.12 -24.82 -7.66
CA GLU A 256 28.46 -25.36 -7.94
C GLU A 256 29.49 -24.22 -8.03
N ASP A 257 29.24 -23.19 -8.83
CA ASP A 257 30.11 -22.01 -8.98
C ASP A 257 30.33 -21.28 -7.65
N SER A 258 29.26 -21.11 -6.87
CA SER A 258 29.30 -20.51 -5.53
C SER A 258 30.14 -21.35 -4.55
N SER A 259 30.06 -22.68 -4.64
CA SER A 259 30.86 -23.61 -3.83
C SER A 259 32.35 -23.51 -4.17
N LEU A 260 32.69 -23.58 -5.46
CA LEU A 260 34.03 -23.42 -5.95
C LEU A 260 34.64 -22.06 -5.57
N SER A 261 33.87 -20.99 -5.71
CA SER A 261 34.31 -19.64 -5.31
C SER A 261 34.62 -19.54 -3.80
N LYS A 262 33.88 -20.25 -2.95
CA LYS A 262 34.12 -20.30 -1.50
C LYS A 262 35.37 -21.12 -1.18
N GLU A 263 35.61 -22.21 -1.91
CA GLU A 263 36.79 -23.05 -1.73
C GLU A 263 38.06 -22.31 -2.16
N LEU A 264 38.03 -21.60 -3.30
CA LEU A 264 39.13 -20.75 -3.75
C LEU A 264 39.49 -19.67 -2.74
N LYS A 265 38.49 -18.96 -2.21
CA LYS A 265 38.74 -17.96 -1.17
C LYS A 265 39.32 -18.53 0.12
N LYS A 266 38.96 -19.76 0.51
CA LYS A 266 39.57 -20.44 1.65
C LYS A 266 41.01 -20.86 1.37
N GLY A 267 41.27 -21.29 0.15
CA GLY A 267 42.66 -21.66 -0.31
C GLY A 267 43.57 -20.45 -0.31
N ASP A 268 43.15 -19.31 -0.80
CA ASP A 268 43.94 -18.07 -0.81
C ASP A 268 44.25 -17.54 0.60
N VAL A 269 43.31 -17.69 1.57
CA VAL A 269 43.57 -17.33 2.97
C VAL A 269 44.56 -18.29 3.65
N ALA A 270 44.58 -19.56 3.24
CA ALA A 270 45.55 -20.54 3.75
C ALA A 270 46.96 -20.37 3.18
N SER A 271 47.11 -19.72 2.04
CA SER A 271 48.38 -19.45 1.37
C SER A 271 49.00 -18.07 1.64
N ALA A 272 48.34 -17.23 2.46
CA ALA A 272 48.93 -15.97 2.88
C ALA A 272 50.13 -16.19 3.80
N PRO A 273 51.35 -15.70 3.44
CA PRO A 273 52.55 -15.96 4.24
C PRO A 273 52.43 -15.25 5.59
N LEU A 274 52.67 -16.01 6.67
CA LEU A 274 52.96 -15.51 8.01
C LEU A 274 54.28 -14.73 8.00
N SER A 275 54.30 -13.51 7.44
CA SER A 275 55.43 -12.62 7.52
C SER A 275 54.97 -11.23 7.90
N ALA A 276 55.01 -10.93 9.16
CA ALA A 276 55.64 -9.81 9.82
C ALA A 276 55.22 -9.77 11.28
N ARG A 277 56.08 -10.29 12.14
CA ARG A 277 56.16 -9.82 13.52
C ARG A 277 56.99 -8.59 13.57
#